data_88800bed30994b73e277a31caaf1fb80
#
_entry.id   88800bed30994b73e277a31caaf1fb80
#
_cell.length_a   1.000
_cell.length_b   1.000
_cell.length_c   1.000
_cell.angle_alpha   90.00
_cell.angle_beta   90.00
_cell.angle_gamma   90.00
#
_symmetry.space_group_name_H-M   'P 1'
#
loop_
_entity.id
_entity.type
_entity.pdbx_description
1 polymer ?
#
loop_
_entity_poly.entity_id
_entity_poly.type
_entity_poly.pdbx_seq_one_letter_code
_entity_poly.pdbx_strand_id
1 'polypeptide(L)'
;MTPPLVADTGGLLRALARLPDGKPTFPEYQEALLSAAAIIVPGLVLAEIDYFLRAEREAMRKLVAEIFDPATRYEYESPLPSDIARALELDAKFGELGLGLVDGTVAAVAERRRVYRVLTIDRRDFGAIRVGPRFARSFELLP
;
A
#
# COMPACT_ATOMS: atom_id res chain seq x y z
N MET A 1 -17.10 -9.76 1.47
CA MET A 1 -15.94 -8.85 1.56
C MET A 1 -14.82 -9.48 2.35
N THR A 2 -13.60 -9.28 1.91
CA THR A 2 -12.43 -9.66 2.68
C THR A 2 -12.10 -8.54 3.69
N PRO A 3 -11.27 -8.82 4.72
CA PRO A 3 -10.84 -7.78 5.66
C PRO A 3 -10.13 -6.60 4.99
N PRO A 4 -9.95 -5.48 5.69
CA PRO A 4 -9.18 -4.34 5.16
C PRO A 4 -7.77 -4.73 4.73
N LEU A 5 -7.21 -3.95 3.80
CA LEU A 5 -5.82 -4.10 3.37
C LEU A 5 -5.13 -2.74 3.35
N VAL A 6 -3.81 -2.76 3.38
CA VAL A 6 -2.97 -1.59 3.12
C VAL A 6 -2.39 -1.75 1.72
N ALA A 7 -2.53 -0.72 0.90
CA ALA A 7 -2.04 -0.76 -0.48
C ALA A 7 -0.63 -0.16 -0.55
N ASP A 8 0.31 -0.94 -1.06
CA ASP A 8 1.60 -0.46 -1.49
C ASP A 8 1.52 0.07 -2.92
N THR A 9 2.48 0.87 -3.33
CA THR A 9 2.49 1.54 -4.64
C THR A 9 2.32 0.56 -5.80
N GLY A 10 3.19 -0.43 -5.90
CA GLY A 10 3.14 -1.40 -7.00
C GLY A 10 1.88 -2.24 -6.99
N GLY A 11 1.40 -2.61 -5.81
CA GLY A 11 0.16 -3.37 -5.66
C GLY A 11 -1.05 -2.60 -6.15
N LEU A 12 -1.16 -1.33 -5.77
CA LEU A 12 -2.27 -0.48 -6.20
C LEU A 12 -2.21 -0.20 -7.70
N LEU A 13 -1.02 0.13 -8.23
CA LEU A 13 -0.85 0.36 -9.66
C LEU A 13 -1.26 -0.87 -10.49
N ARG A 14 -0.88 -2.08 -10.07
CA ARG A 14 -1.32 -3.29 -10.76
C ARG A 14 -2.82 -3.52 -10.65
N ALA A 15 -3.40 -3.26 -9.49
CA ALA A 15 -4.83 -3.42 -9.30
C ALA A 15 -5.66 -2.51 -10.22
N LEU A 16 -5.12 -1.34 -10.54
CA LEU A 16 -5.79 -0.33 -11.36
C LEU A 16 -5.44 -0.41 -12.85
N ALA A 17 -4.41 -1.17 -13.22
CA ALA A 17 -3.95 -1.27 -14.60
C ALA A 17 -4.98 -1.93 -15.50
N ARG A 18 -5.20 -1.33 -16.68
CA ARG A 18 -6.15 -1.81 -17.67
C ARG A 18 -5.47 -2.05 -19.01
N LEU A 19 -5.94 -3.06 -19.73
CA LEU A 19 -5.62 -3.25 -21.14
C LEU A 19 -6.41 -2.23 -22.00
N PRO A 20 -6.02 -2.03 -23.28
CA PRO A 20 -6.77 -1.12 -24.17
C PRO A 20 -8.25 -1.42 -24.29
N ASP A 21 -8.66 -2.67 -24.12
CA ASP A 21 -10.07 -3.08 -24.16
C ASP A 21 -10.82 -2.85 -22.85
N GLY A 22 -10.15 -2.29 -21.84
CA GLY A 22 -10.72 -2.00 -20.53
C GLY A 22 -10.66 -3.16 -19.53
N LYS A 23 -10.20 -4.33 -19.93
CA LYS A 23 -10.04 -5.47 -19.02
C LYS A 23 -8.86 -5.25 -18.08
N PRO A 24 -8.91 -5.82 -16.86
CA PRO A 24 -7.78 -5.68 -15.94
C PRO A 24 -6.54 -6.36 -16.48
N THR A 25 -5.41 -5.66 -16.42
CA THR A 25 -4.11 -6.23 -16.79
C THR A 25 -3.69 -7.33 -15.81
N PHE A 26 -4.00 -7.14 -14.53
CA PHE A 26 -3.67 -8.08 -13.46
C PHE A 26 -4.95 -8.41 -12.66
N PRO A 27 -5.77 -9.36 -13.13
CA PRO A 27 -7.07 -9.65 -12.52
C PRO A 27 -7.03 -10.00 -11.04
N GLU A 28 -6.00 -10.71 -10.60
CA GLU A 28 -5.85 -11.11 -9.19
C GLU A 28 -5.63 -9.93 -8.27
N TYR A 29 -4.85 -8.93 -8.72
CA TYR A 29 -4.64 -7.68 -7.98
C TYR A 29 -5.93 -6.87 -7.90
N GLN A 30 -6.65 -6.77 -9.01
CA GLN A 30 -7.93 -6.07 -9.02
C GLN A 30 -8.94 -6.74 -8.09
N GLU A 31 -9.03 -8.05 -8.13
CA GLU A 31 -9.97 -8.78 -7.27
C GLU A 31 -9.66 -8.57 -5.79
N ALA A 32 -8.39 -8.62 -5.40
CA ALA A 32 -7.97 -8.37 -4.04
C ALA A 32 -8.38 -6.96 -3.58
N LEU A 33 -8.20 -5.97 -4.45
CA LEU A 33 -8.59 -4.58 -4.16
C LEU A 33 -10.11 -4.45 -4.01
N LEU A 34 -10.86 -4.96 -4.99
CA LEU A 34 -12.32 -4.78 -5.02
C LEU A 34 -13.04 -5.55 -3.92
N SER A 35 -12.48 -6.64 -3.43
CA SER A 35 -13.11 -7.44 -2.39
C SER A 35 -12.85 -6.92 -0.97
N ALA A 36 -11.87 -6.05 -0.77
CA ALA A 36 -11.50 -5.56 0.55
C ALA A 36 -12.57 -4.65 1.15
N ALA A 37 -12.82 -4.82 2.44
CA ALA A 37 -13.78 -3.99 3.19
C ALA A 37 -13.32 -2.52 3.27
N ALA A 38 -12.01 -2.30 3.30
CA ALA A 38 -11.40 -0.97 3.27
C ALA A 38 -10.01 -1.07 2.64
N ILE A 39 -9.59 -0.01 1.96
CA ILE A 39 -8.28 0.07 1.29
C ILE A 39 -7.57 1.28 1.88
N ILE A 40 -6.60 1.01 2.74
CA ILE A 40 -5.80 2.07 3.36
C ILE A 40 -4.69 2.46 2.39
N VAL A 41 -4.65 3.75 2.04
CA VAL A 41 -3.63 4.31 1.15
C VAL A 41 -2.72 5.22 1.98
N PRO A 42 -1.50 4.76 2.33
CA PRO A 42 -0.55 5.61 3.04
C PRO A 42 -0.14 6.83 2.21
N GLY A 43 0.08 7.96 2.88
CA GLY A 43 0.33 9.23 2.19
C GLY A 43 1.55 9.22 1.27
N LEU A 44 2.65 8.55 1.67
CA LEU A 44 3.85 8.47 0.83
C LEU A 44 3.64 7.56 -0.38
N VAL A 45 2.76 6.56 -0.27
CA VAL A 45 2.36 5.74 -1.42
C VAL A 45 1.66 6.63 -2.46
N LEU A 46 0.77 7.52 -2.02
CA LEU A 46 0.09 8.43 -2.94
C LEU A 46 1.09 9.33 -3.68
N ALA A 47 2.10 9.84 -2.99
CA ALA A 47 3.15 10.64 -3.60
C ALA A 47 3.97 9.84 -4.63
N GLU A 48 4.29 8.58 -4.34
CA GLU A 48 5.02 7.72 -5.26
C GLU A 48 4.16 7.36 -6.49
N ILE A 49 2.89 7.10 -6.31
CA ILE A 49 1.96 6.87 -7.42
C ILE A 49 1.91 8.10 -8.33
N ASP A 50 1.86 9.30 -7.75
CA ASP A 50 1.89 10.55 -8.54
C ASP A 50 3.11 10.61 -9.46
N TYR A 51 4.27 10.21 -8.96
CA TYR A 51 5.47 10.15 -9.78
C TYR A 51 5.32 9.17 -10.95
N PHE A 52 4.80 7.96 -10.70
CA PHE A 52 4.58 6.97 -11.75
C PHE A 52 3.53 7.41 -12.76
N LEU A 53 2.54 8.18 -12.34
CA LEU A 53 1.48 8.69 -13.20
C LEU A 53 1.74 10.12 -13.71
N ARG A 54 3.00 10.56 -13.70
CA ARG A 54 3.34 11.93 -14.14
C ARG A 54 2.97 12.22 -15.58
N ALA A 55 2.91 11.20 -16.43
CA ALA A 55 2.45 11.30 -17.81
C ALA A 55 0.96 10.97 -17.97
N GLU A 56 0.30 10.51 -16.92
CA GLU A 56 -1.09 10.06 -16.89
C GLU A 56 -1.89 10.90 -15.90
N ARG A 57 -1.92 12.23 -16.14
CA ARG A 57 -2.47 13.15 -15.14
C ARG A 57 -3.98 13.00 -14.92
N GLU A 58 -4.70 12.63 -15.95
CA GLU A 58 -6.15 12.39 -15.83
C GLU A 58 -6.44 11.16 -14.94
N ALA A 59 -5.66 10.10 -15.10
CA ALA A 59 -5.76 8.92 -14.25
C ALA A 59 -5.42 9.27 -12.79
N MET A 60 -4.40 10.10 -12.57
CA MET A 60 -4.03 10.54 -11.21
C MET A 60 -5.15 11.37 -10.55
N ARG A 61 -5.74 12.32 -11.29
CA ARG A 61 -6.85 13.12 -10.76
C ARG A 61 -8.05 12.27 -10.40
N LYS A 62 -8.37 11.28 -11.24
CA LYS A 62 -9.46 10.34 -10.98
C LYS A 62 -9.20 9.53 -9.73
N LEU A 63 -7.98 9.00 -9.58
CA LEU A 63 -7.61 8.21 -8.41
C LEU A 63 -7.72 9.04 -7.11
N VAL A 64 -7.20 10.25 -7.12
CA VAL A 64 -7.29 11.15 -5.95
C VAL A 64 -8.75 11.45 -5.60
N ALA A 65 -9.58 11.73 -6.60
CA ALA A 65 -11.00 11.97 -6.38
C ALA A 65 -11.68 10.75 -5.73
N GLU A 66 -11.36 9.54 -6.18
CA GLU A 66 -11.90 8.31 -5.61
C GLU A 66 -11.41 8.06 -4.18
N ILE A 67 -10.12 8.29 -3.92
CA ILE A 67 -9.53 8.09 -2.58
C ILE A 67 -10.20 9.01 -1.55
N PHE A 68 -10.50 10.25 -1.92
CA PHE A 68 -11.12 11.22 -1.02
C PHE A 68 -12.65 11.26 -1.07
N ASP A 69 -13.26 10.42 -1.89
CA ASP A 69 -14.72 10.29 -1.91
C ASP A 69 -15.17 9.35 -0.78
N PRO A 70 -15.94 9.86 0.21
CA PRO A 70 -16.39 9.03 1.34
C PRO A 70 -17.33 7.89 0.94
N ALA A 71 -17.86 7.90 -0.28
CA ALA A 71 -18.69 6.80 -0.79
C ALA A 71 -17.86 5.60 -1.23
N THR A 72 -16.55 5.74 -1.42
CA THR A 72 -15.65 4.65 -1.77
C THR A 72 -15.14 3.95 -0.50
N ARG A 73 -14.48 2.82 -0.69
CA ARG A 73 -13.84 2.08 0.41
C ARG A 73 -12.39 2.49 0.66
N TYR A 74 -11.91 3.49 -0.06
CA TYR A 74 -10.57 4.03 0.18
C TYR A 74 -10.52 4.83 1.47
N GLU A 75 -9.42 4.68 2.20
CA GLU A 75 -9.09 5.48 3.38
C GLU A 75 -7.68 6.04 3.22
N TYR A 76 -7.59 7.35 3.04
CA TYR A 76 -6.29 8.02 2.99
C TYR A 76 -5.70 8.10 4.39
N GLU A 77 -4.45 7.65 4.56
CA GLU A 77 -3.76 7.68 5.85
C GLU A 77 -2.52 8.54 5.75
N SER A 78 -2.63 9.79 6.24
CA SER A 78 -1.48 10.67 6.35
C SER A 78 -0.49 10.09 7.37
N PRO A 79 0.82 10.06 7.06
CA PRO A 79 1.80 9.54 8.01
C PRO A 79 1.89 10.42 9.25
N LEU A 80 1.87 9.80 10.42
CA LEU A 80 2.15 10.48 11.69
C LEU A 80 3.66 10.58 11.89
N PRO A 81 4.16 11.53 12.70
CA PRO A 81 5.57 11.55 13.06
C PRO A 81 6.06 10.21 13.63
N SER A 82 5.22 9.51 14.40
CA SER A 82 5.55 8.18 14.92
C SER A 82 5.67 7.12 13.84
N ASP A 83 4.93 7.24 12.74
CA ASP A 83 5.06 6.33 11.60
C ASP A 83 6.40 6.52 10.89
N ILE A 84 6.84 7.77 10.76
CA ILE A 84 8.15 8.09 10.17
C ILE A 84 9.28 7.54 11.05
N ALA A 85 9.20 7.75 12.36
CA ALA A 85 10.17 7.22 13.31
C ALA A 85 10.22 5.70 13.25
N ARG A 86 9.06 5.04 13.21
CA ARG A 86 8.97 3.58 13.12
C ARG A 86 9.53 3.07 11.79
N ALA A 87 9.27 3.78 10.70
CA ALA A 87 9.83 3.43 9.38
C ALA A 87 11.36 3.41 9.42
N LEU A 88 11.98 4.39 10.09
CA LEU A 88 13.43 4.44 10.23
C LEU A 88 13.97 3.31 11.13
N GLU A 89 13.24 2.94 12.18
CA GLU A 89 13.60 1.77 13.00
C GLU A 89 13.58 0.48 12.17
N LEU A 90 12.54 0.30 11.34
CA LEU A 90 12.43 -0.88 10.47
C LEU A 90 13.53 -0.90 9.41
N ASP A 91 13.83 0.26 8.82
CA ASP A 91 14.92 0.40 7.86
C ASP A 91 16.27 0.00 8.48
N ALA A 92 16.51 0.42 9.72
CA ALA A 92 17.74 0.05 10.45
C ALA A 92 17.74 -1.44 10.83
N LYS A 93 16.61 -1.96 11.31
CA LYS A 93 16.48 -3.37 11.73
C LYS A 93 16.68 -4.35 10.57
N PHE A 94 16.13 -4.00 9.41
CA PHE A 94 16.19 -4.82 8.20
C PHE A 94 17.09 -4.15 7.15
N GLY A 95 18.25 -3.69 7.59
CA GLY A 95 19.14 -2.84 6.78
C GLY A 95 19.54 -3.42 5.43
N GLU A 96 19.67 -4.75 5.31
CA GLU A 96 20.01 -5.41 4.06
C GLU A 96 18.92 -5.30 3.00
N LEU A 97 17.69 -4.95 3.38
CA LEU A 97 16.59 -4.80 2.44
C LEU A 97 16.59 -3.44 1.74
N GLY A 98 17.15 -2.43 2.37
CA GLY A 98 17.16 -1.07 1.81
C GLY A 98 15.75 -0.50 1.63
N LEU A 99 14.90 -0.62 2.64
CA LEU A 99 13.47 -0.31 2.54
C LEU A 99 13.17 1.12 2.12
N GLY A 100 13.81 2.09 2.77
CA GLY A 100 13.48 3.50 2.60
C GLY A 100 12.16 3.88 3.27
N LEU A 101 11.77 5.16 3.11
CA LEU A 101 10.61 5.72 3.81
C LEU A 101 9.28 5.22 3.28
N VAL A 102 9.13 5.00 1.98
CA VAL A 102 7.83 4.57 1.43
C VAL A 102 7.45 3.20 2.00
N ASP A 103 8.32 2.20 1.80
CA ASP A 103 8.05 0.83 2.30
C ASP A 103 8.00 0.81 3.82
N GLY A 104 8.89 1.55 4.48
CA GLY A 104 8.90 1.66 5.94
C GLY A 104 7.60 2.23 6.49
N THR A 105 7.04 3.27 5.86
CA THR A 105 5.76 3.84 6.31
C THR A 105 4.56 2.96 5.98
N VAL A 106 4.60 2.20 4.90
CA VAL A 106 3.56 1.19 4.63
C VAL A 106 3.50 0.21 5.81
N ALA A 107 4.65 -0.33 6.20
CA ALA A 107 4.74 -1.26 7.33
C ALA A 107 4.32 -0.62 8.65
N ALA A 108 4.76 0.62 8.92
CA ALA A 108 4.44 1.34 10.15
C ALA A 108 2.94 1.66 10.25
N VAL A 109 2.32 2.10 9.16
CA VAL A 109 0.88 2.36 9.12
C VAL A 109 0.08 1.07 9.31
N ALA A 110 0.49 0.00 8.65
CA ALA A 110 -0.14 -1.32 8.81
C ALA A 110 -0.08 -1.76 10.28
N GLU A 111 1.08 -1.64 10.91
CA GLU A 111 1.26 -1.96 12.33
C GLU A 111 0.35 -1.12 13.23
N ARG A 112 0.33 0.19 13.05
CA ARG A 112 -0.48 1.10 13.86
C ARG A 112 -1.97 0.85 13.69
N ARG A 113 -2.42 0.62 12.46
CA ARG A 113 -3.81 0.33 12.14
C ARG A 113 -4.19 -1.13 12.44
N ARG A 114 -3.23 -1.98 12.77
CA ARG A 114 -3.42 -3.42 12.98
C ARG A 114 -4.08 -4.10 11.77
N VAL A 115 -3.67 -3.67 10.59
CA VAL A 115 -4.09 -4.25 9.32
C VAL A 115 -2.86 -4.87 8.67
N TYR A 116 -2.69 -6.18 8.85
CA TYR A 116 -1.46 -6.89 8.47
C TYR A 116 -1.55 -7.52 7.08
N ARG A 117 -2.50 -7.10 6.28
CA ARG A 117 -2.70 -7.53 4.90
C ARG A 117 -2.22 -6.43 3.97
N VAL A 118 -1.23 -6.73 3.14
CA VAL A 118 -0.58 -5.74 2.28
C VAL A 118 -0.70 -6.17 0.82
N LEU A 119 -1.28 -5.31 0.00
CA LEU A 119 -1.34 -5.50 -1.45
C LEU A 119 -0.05 -4.94 -2.05
N THR A 120 0.83 -5.82 -2.50
CA THR A 120 2.18 -5.44 -2.95
C THR A 120 2.70 -6.36 -4.04
N ILE A 121 3.62 -5.83 -4.86
CA ILE A 121 4.40 -6.64 -5.79
C ILE A 121 5.73 -7.09 -5.16
N ASP A 122 6.10 -6.48 -4.03
CA ASP A 122 7.38 -6.73 -3.36
C ASP A 122 7.25 -7.79 -2.28
N ARG A 123 7.22 -9.05 -2.71
CA ARG A 123 7.10 -10.18 -1.79
C ARG A 123 8.39 -10.45 -1.03
N ARG A 124 9.54 -10.04 -1.57
CA ARG A 124 10.83 -10.20 -0.91
C ARG A 124 10.90 -9.35 0.35
N ASP A 125 10.70 -8.04 0.21
CA ASP A 125 10.87 -7.10 1.32
C ASP A 125 9.74 -7.25 2.34
N PHE A 126 8.48 -7.21 1.92
CA PHE A 126 7.36 -7.37 2.85
C PHE A 126 7.26 -8.78 3.43
N GLY A 127 7.79 -9.78 2.75
CA GLY A 127 7.89 -11.14 3.30
C GLY A 127 8.96 -11.27 4.38
N ALA A 128 9.98 -10.39 4.36
CA ALA A 128 11.07 -10.40 5.36
C ALA A 128 10.79 -9.50 6.56
N ILE A 129 10.04 -8.40 6.37
CA ILE A 129 9.75 -7.46 7.46
C ILE A 129 8.88 -8.13 8.52
N ARG A 130 9.20 -7.83 9.78
CA ARG A 130 8.37 -8.19 10.94
C ARG A 130 8.08 -6.93 11.74
N VAL A 131 6.89 -6.85 12.29
CA VAL A 131 6.42 -5.71 13.10
C VAL A 131 5.83 -6.20 14.41
N GLY A 132 5.24 -5.28 15.20
CA GLY A 132 4.66 -5.59 16.49
C GLY A 132 5.71 -5.80 17.58
N PRO A 133 5.27 -6.19 18.81
CA PRO A 133 6.17 -6.43 19.93
C PRO A 133 7.18 -7.53 19.59
N ARG A 134 8.48 -7.25 19.83
CA ARG A 134 9.59 -8.17 19.57
C ARG A 134 9.70 -8.60 18.10
N PHE A 135 9.14 -7.80 17.17
CA PHE A 135 9.14 -8.10 15.72
C PHE A 135 8.59 -9.51 15.43
N ALA A 136 7.50 -9.87 16.12
CA ALA A 136 6.92 -11.20 16.02
C ALA A 136 5.82 -11.32 14.94
N ARG A 137 5.35 -10.18 14.41
CA ARG A 137 4.20 -10.17 13.49
C ARG A 137 4.64 -10.09 12.04
N SER A 138 4.19 -11.04 11.23
CA SER A 138 4.39 -11.03 9.78
C SER A 138 3.19 -10.44 9.04
N PHE A 139 3.39 -10.05 7.78
CA PHE A 139 2.32 -9.61 6.89
C PHE A 139 1.78 -10.76 6.05
N GLU A 140 0.47 -10.72 5.80
CA GLU A 140 -0.16 -11.49 4.74
C GLU A 140 -0.04 -10.68 3.45
N LEU A 141 0.63 -11.24 2.46
CA LEU A 141 0.87 -10.56 1.19
C LEU A 141 -0.18 -10.93 0.16
N LEU A 142 -0.76 -9.90 -0.49
CA LEU A 142 -1.83 -10.04 -1.47
C LEU A 142 -1.35 -9.66 -2.86
N PRO A 143 -1.86 -10.23 -3.90
CA PRO A 143 -2.88 -11.26 -4.00
C PRO A 143 -2.48 -12.64 -3.57
#